data_8dbc3091af9de154e5499f0362d53e7c
#
_entry.id   8dbc3091af9de154e5499f0362d53e7c
#
_cell.length_a   1.000
_cell.length_b   1.000
_cell.length_c   1.000
_cell.angle_alpha   90.00
_cell.angle_beta   90.00
_cell.angle_gamma   90.00
#
_symmetry.space_group_name_H-M   'P 1'
#
loop_
_entity.id
_entity.type
_entity.pdbx_description
1 polymer ?
#
loop_
_entity_poly.entity_id
_entity_poly.type
_entity_poly.pdbx_seq_one_letter_code
_entity_poly.pdbx_strand_id
1 'polypeptide(L)'
;FVCHLPSRRGGALVSARYRSYCCTRLREQVDSLMAQGGEGTHCLLLGDFNGDPEEAPTIEALRSRPYTADMAVQDLPPESLLALLHRETRQEPPGSYCYQGVWSQLDQAHLTASLLQQQGHLHYVVGSAETVCRPFFTTQLIGGGAPVPWRTYGGNFYRGGYSDHFPIRLLLEYE
;
A
#
# COMPACT_ATOMS: atom_id res chain seq x y z
N PHE A 1 -1.28 -9.42 -6.97
CA PHE A 1 0.18 -9.25 -6.94
C PHE A 1 0.63 -9.02 -5.52
N VAL A 2 1.72 -9.70 -5.10
CA VAL A 2 2.41 -9.43 -3.84
C VAL A 2 3.73 -8.77 -4.19
N CYS A 3 3.97 -7.57 -3.64
CA CYS A 3 5.06 -6.69 -4.05
C CYS A 3 6.07 -6.47 -2.93
N HIS A 4 7.36 -6.44 -3.28
CA HIS A 4 8.41 -5.90 -2.43
C HIS A 4 9.40 -5.17 -3.35
N LEU A 5 9.25 -3.85 -3.46
CA LEU A 5 10.01 -3.04 -4.39
C LEU A 5 11.40 -2.68 -3.82
N PRO A 6 12.33 -2.22 -4.68
CA PRO A 6 13.69 -1.87 -4.25
C PRO A 6 13.71 -0.84 -3.12
N SER A 7 14.47 -1.14 -2.06
CA SER A 7 14.57 -0.30 -0.87
C SER A 7 15.21 1.07 -1.14
N ARG A 8 15.05 1.99 -0.19
CA ARG A 8 15.63 3.36 -0.26
C ARG A 8 17.14 3.41 0.01
N ARG A 9 17.84 2.25 0.02
CA ARG A 9 19.30 2.21 0.21
C ARG A 9 20.02 3.01 -0.87
N GLY A 10 20.99 3.82 -0.47
CA GLY A 10 21.69 4.74 -1.36
C GLY A 10 20.96 6.06 -1.62
N GLY A 11 19.85 6.30 -0.95
CA GLY A 11 19.04 7.51 -1.06
C GLY A 11 17.71 7.31 -1.79
N ALA A 12 16.67 7.98 -1.30
CA ALA A 12 15.32 7.84 -1.82
C ALA A 12 15.22 8.23 -3.30
N LEU A 13 15.86 9.32 -3.72
CA LEU A 13 15.86 9.79 -5.10
C LEU A 13 16.60 8.84 -6.05
N VAL A 14 17.78 8.35 -5.64
CA VAL A 14 18.58 7.42 -6.47
C VAL A 14 17.84 6.11 -6.69
N SER A 15 17.20 5.58 -5.64
CA SER A 15 16.46 4.32 -5.70
C SER A 15 15.07 4.46 -6.33
N ALA A 16 14.50 5.67 -6.42
CA ALA A 16 13.18 5.91 -7.00
C ALA A 16 13.08 5.39 -8.44
N ARG A 17 14.14 5.55 -9.26
CA ARG A 17 14.16 5.05 -10.64
C ARG A 17 13.93 3.53 -10.75
N TYR A 18 14.45 2.76 -9.78
CA TYR A 18 14.26 1.30 -9.77
C TYR A 18 12.83 0.94 -9.38
N ARG A 19 12.24 1.67 -8.41
CA ARG A 19 10.83 1.52 -8.05
C ARG A 19 9.93 1.92 -9.20
N SER A 20 10.23 3.04 -9.90
CA SER A 20 9.49 3.45 -11.10
C SER A 20 9.53 2.38 -12.19
N TYR A 21 10.68 1.77 -12.43
CA TYR A 21 10.78 0.65 -13.38
C TYR A 21 9.88 -0.53 -12.98
N CYS A 22 9.92 -0.94 -11.70
CA CYS A 22 9.04 -2.01 -11.20
C CYS A 22 7.55 -1.62 -11.32
N CYS A 23 7.20 -0.39 -10.96
CA CYS A 23 5.84 0.13 -11.06
C CYS A 23 5.34 0.15 -12.52
N THR A 24 6.18 0.54 -13.48
CA THR A 24 5.85 0.47 -14.91
C THR A 24 5.54 -0.97 -15.33
N ARG A 25 6.39 -1.93 -14.92
CA ARG A 25 6.15 -3.35 -15.24
C ARG A 25 4.89 -3.90 -14.59
N LEU A 26 4.58 -3.50 -13.34
CA LEU A 26 3.32 -3.85 -12.67
C LEU A 26 2.12 -3.28 -13.42
N ARG A 27 2.20 -2.00 -13.85
CA ARG A 27 1.12 -1.36 -14.62
C ARG A 27 0.86 -2.09 -15.93
N GLU A 28 1.90 -2.43 -16.68
CA GLU A 28 1.77 -3.20 -17.92
C GLU A 28 1.11 -4.57 -17.70
N GLN A 29 1.44 -5.25 -16.60
CA GLN A 29 0.79 -6.53 -16.27
C GLN A 29 -0.69 -6.34 -15.90
N VAL A 30 -1.02 -5.31 -15.13
CA VAL A 30 -2.42 -4.99 -14.82
C VAL A 30 -3.19 -4.67 -16.10
N ASP A 31 -2.65 -3.80 -16.97
CA ASP A 31 -3.28 -3.44 -18.25
C ASP A 31 -3.53 -4.69 -19.11
N SER A 32 -2.53 -5.58 -19.19
CA SER A 32 -2.64 -6.82 -19.97
C SER A 32 -3.71 -7.76 -19.43
N LEU A 33 -3.76 -7.96 -18.10
CA LEU A 33 -4.74 -8.84 -17.47
C LEU A 33 -6.16 -8.29 -17.61
N MET A 34 -6.33 -6.99 -17.39
CA MET A 34 -7.64 -6.34 -17.53
C MET A 34 -8.15 -6.39 -18.97
N ALA A 35 -7.27 -6.22 -19.97
CA ALA A 35 -7.62 -6.32 -21.39
C ALA A 35 -8.00 -7.74 -21.84
N GLN A 36 -7.39 -8.77 -21.22
CA GLN A 36 -7.62 -10.17 -21.60
C GLN A 36 -8.76 -10.84 -20.83
N GLY A 37 -9.01 -10.39 -19.60
CA GLY A 37 -9.88 -11.10 -18.66
C GLY A 37 -11.37 -10.82 -18.80
N GLY A 38 -11.78 -9.75 -19.49
CA GLY A 38 -13.19 -9.39 -19.65
C GLY A 38 -13.87 -8.89 -18.36
N GLU A 39 -15.21 -8.89 -18.37
CA GLU A 39 -16.01 -8.48 -17.21
C GLU A 39 -15.70 -9.35 -15.98
N GLY A 40 -15.63 -8.74 -14.80
CA GLY A 40 -15.32 -9.44 -13.55
C GLY A 40 -13.83 -9.69 -13.31
N THR A 41 -12.95 -9.21 -14.19
CA THR A 41 -11.50 -9.25 -13.93
C THR A 41 -11.11 -8.13 -12.97
N HIS A 42 -10.36 -8.51 -11.94
CA HIS A 42 -9.90 -7.58 -10.90
C HIS A 42 -8.41 -7.77 -10.64
N CYS A 43 -7.74 -6.67 -10.31
CA CYS A 43 -6.36 -6.71 -9.84
C CYS A 43 -6.23 -6.05 -8.46
N LEU A 44 -5.50 -6.73 -7.59
CA LEU A 44 -5.10 -6.25 -6.27
C LEU A 44 -3.59 -6.36 -6.14
N LEU A 45 -2.93 -5.25 -5.78
CA LEU A 45 -1.51 -5.17 -5.54
C LEU A 45 -1.29 -4.85 -4.06
N LEU A 46 -0.53 -5.68 -3.36
CA LEU A 46 -0.27 -5.57 -1.93
C LEU A 46 1.22 -5.70 -1.64
N GLY A 47 1.72 -5.00 -0.65
CA GLY A 47 3.05 -5.22 -0.09
C GLY A 47 3.87 -3.96 0.13
N ASP A 48 5.18 -4.15 0.33
CA ASP A 48 6.14 -3.08 0.57
C ASP A 48 6.59 -2.44 -0.76
N PHE A 49 6.08 -1.24 -1.02
CA PHE A 49 6.45 -0.44 -2.20
C PHE A 49 7.72 0.39 -1.96
N ASN A 50 8.25 0.41 -0.73
CA ASN A 50 9.45 1.16 -0.35
C ASN A 50 9.41 2.66 -0.74
N GLY A 51 8.22 3.21 -0.90
CA GLY A 51 7.90 4.61 -1.20
C GLY A 51 6.54 4.95 -0.64
N ASP A 52 6.24 6.23 -0.43
CA ASP A 52 4.90 6.65 -0.06
C ASP A 52 3.96 6.66 -1.29
N PRO A 53 2.64 6.47 -1.12
CA PRO A 53 1.69 6.40 -2.25
C PRO A 53 1.65 7.68 -3.09
N GLU A 54 2.08 8.80 -2.54
CA GLU A 54 2.14 10.10 -3.22
C GLU A 54 3.45 10.34 -3.99
N GLU A 55 4.40 9.39 -3.94
CA GLU A 55 5.66 9.51 -4.69
C GLU A 55 5.49 9.18 -6.18
N ALA A 56 6.37 9.77 -7.01
CA ALA A 56 6.37 9.59 -8.47
C ALA A 56 6.30 8.13 -8.96
N PRO A 57 7.00 7.14 -8.34
CA PRO A 57 6.86 5.75 -8.76
C PRO A 57 5.42 5.24 -8.74
N THR A 58 4.63 5.63 -7.73
CA THR A 58 3.22 5.22 -7.60
C THR A 58 2.31 6.05 -8.50
N ILE A 59 2.47 7.38 -8.50
CA ILE A 59 1.56 8.27 -9.24
C ILE A 59 1.83 8.23 -10.74
N GLU A 60 3.09 8.31 -11.16
CA GLU A 60 3.46 8.47 -12.57
C GLU A 60 3.68 7.14 -13.27
N ALA A 61 4.40 6.20 -12.63
CA ALA A 61 4.77 4.93 -13.26
C ALA A 61 3.69 3.85 -13.08
N LEU A 62 3.18 3.65 -11.86
CA LEU A 62 2.07 2.73 -11.61
C LEU A 62 0.73 3.33 -12.06
N ARG A 63 0.64 4.65 -12.15
CA ARG A 63 -0.58 5.41 -12.47
C ARG A 63 -1.72 5.11 -11.49
N SER A 64 -1.36 4.92 -10.22
CA SER A 64 -2.31 4.78 -9.13
C SER A 64 -2.55 6.12 -8.46
N ARG A 65 -3.80 6.40 -8.11
CA ARG A 65 -4.20 7.64 -7.42
C ARG A 65 -4.84 7.32 -6.07
N PRO A 66 -4.77 8.22 -5.09
CA PRO A 66 -5.46 8.05 -3.83
C PRO A 66 -6.96 7.82 -4.03
N TYR A 67 -7.51 6.84 -3.33
CA TYR A 67 -8.96 6.62 -3.25
C TYR A 67 -9.55 7.53 -2.16
N THR A 68 -10.58 8.28 -2.51
CA THR A 68 -11.36 9.08 -1.55
C THR A 68 -12.83 8.67 -1.61
N ALA A 69 -13.52 8.79 -0.47
CA ALA A 69 -14.90 8.31 -0.35
C ALA A 69 -15.91 9.11 -1.23
N ASP A 70 -15.56 10.31 -1.64
CA ASP A 70 -16.35 11.17 -2.54
C ASP A 70 -16.03 10.96 -4.02
N MET A 71 -15.10 10.05 -4.33
CA MET A 71 -14.71 9.75 -5.71
C MET A 71 -15.85 9.10 -6.48
N ALA A 72 -16.20 9.64 -7.65
CA ALA A 72 -17.17 9.03 -8.56
C ALA A 72 -16.57 7.79 -9.26
N VAL A 73 -16.40 6.71 -8.50
CA VAL A 73 -15.71 5.48 -8.97
C VAL A 73 -16.40 4.87 -10.18
N GLN A 74 -17.72 5.03 -10.29
CA GLN A 74 -18.50 4.48 -11.40
C GLN A 74 -18.13 5.09 -12.77
N ASP A 75 -17.55 6.30 -12.76
CA ASP A 75 -17.12 7.01 -13.97
C ASP A 75 -15.68 6.67 -14.39
N LEU A 76 -14.98 5.86 -13.60
CA LEU A 76 -13.61 5.46 -13.90
C LEU A 76 -13.55 4.26 -14.85
N PRO A 77 -12.54 4.20 -15.74
CA PRO A 77 -12.18 2.96 -16.41
C PRO A 77 -11.94 1.84 -15.39
N PRO A 78 -12.49 0.62 -15.62
CA PRO A 78 -12.38 -0.50 -14.67
C PRO A 78 -10.94 -0.84 -14.26
N GLU A 79 -9.98 -0.62 -15.16
CA GLU A 79 -8.54 -0.86 -14.96
C GLU A 79 -7.82 0.25 -14.17
N SER A 80 -8.50 1.33 -13.79
CA SER A 80 -7.92 2.41 -13.00
C SER A 80 -7.46 1.90 -11.64
N LEU A 81 -6.19 2.16 -11.28
CA LEU A 81 -5.65 1.78 -9.97
C LEU A 81 -5.89 2.86 -8.93
N LEU A 82 -6.35 2.43 -7.76
CA LEU A 82 -6.69 3.27 -6.62
C LEU A 82 -5.92 2.80 -5.38
N ALA A 83 -5.17 3.72 -4.76
CA ALA A 83 -4.44 3.48 -3.52
C ALA A 83 -5.38 3.67 -2.33
N LEU A 84 -5.53 2.62 -1.51
CA LEU A 84 -6.47 2.62 -0.38
C LEU A 84 -5.90 3.28 0.88
N LEU A 85 -4.58 3.15 1.09
CA LEU A 85 -3.86 3.70 2.23
C LEU A 85 -2.92 4.81 1.73
N HIS A 86 -3.20 6.04 2.10
CA HIS A 86 -2.45 7.24 1.70
C HIS A 86 -2.56 8.31 2.78
N ARG A 87 -1.85 9.45 2.63
CA ARG A 87 -1.77 10.50 3.66
C ARG A 87 -3.11 11.05 4.15
N GLU A 88 -4.07 11.14 3.27
CA GLU A 88 -5.41 11.64 3.62
C GLU A 88 -6.24 10.60 4.36
N THR A 89 -5.84 9.33 4.32
CA THR A 89 -6.45 8.27 5.12
C THR A 89 -6.05 8.49 6.58
N ARG A 90 -6.97 9.02 7.38
CA ARG A 90 -6.76 9.21 8.81
C ARG A 90 -6.75 7.86 9.51
N GLN A 91 -5.58 7.40 9.87
CA GLN A 91 -5.39 6.13 10.57
C GLN A 91 -4.44 6.28 11.76
N GLU A 92 -4.60 5.39 12.71
CA GLU A 92 -3.69 5.19 13.85
C GLU A 92 -3.16 3.75 13.80
N PRO A 93 -1.87 3.54 13.55
CA PRO A 93 -0.78 4.53 13.42
C PRO A 93 -0.78 5.26 12.06
N PRO A 94 -0.03 6.40 11.94
CA PRO A 94 -0.03 7.23 10.73
C PRO A 94 0.62 6.60 9.49
N GLY A 95 1.08 5.37 9.59
CA GLY A 95 1.71 4.64 8.49
C GLY A 95 2.15 3.26 8.92
N SER A 96 2.70 2.49 7.99
CA SER A 96 3.17 1.12 8.25
C SER A 96 4.61 1.06 8.75
N TYR A 97 5.41 2.08 8.54
CA TYR A 97 6.83 2.15 8.89
C TYR A 97 7.16 3.45 9.61
N CYS A 98 7.99 3.34 10.67
CA CYS A 98 8.46 4.52 11.39
C CYS A 98 9.99 4.48 11.52
N TYR A 99 10.66 5.52 11.03
CA TYR A 99 12.11 5.69 11.18
C TYR A 99 12.44 7.04 11.79
N GLN A 100 13.15 7.04 12.91
CA GLN A 100 13.53 8.26 13.66
C GLN A 100 12.34 9.19 13.95
N GLY A 101 11.16 8.62 14.25
CA GLY A 101 9.95 9.39 14.52
C GLY A 101 9.19 9.88 13.27
N VAL A 102 9.72 9.61 12.07
CA VAL A 102 9.05 9.95 10.81
C VAL A 102 8.30 8.73 10.29
N TRP A 103 7.01 8.90 10.04
CA TRP A 103 6.14 7.87 9.51
C TRP A 103 6.09 7.87 7.99
N SER A 104 6.00 6.68 7.40
CA SER A 104 5.80 6.44 5.98
C SER A 104 4.79 5.31 5.78
N GLN A 105 3.97 5.39 4.73
CA GLN A 105 3.08 4.32 4.30
C GLN A 105 3.77 3.49 3.20
N LEU A 106 4.76 2.67 3.61
CA LEU A 106 5.54 1.85 2.66
C LEU A 106 4.78 0.62 2.19
N ASP A 107 3.98 0.02 3.09
CA ASP A 107 3.12 -1.11 2.76
C ASP A 107 1.80 -0.58 2.20
N GLN A 108 1.56 -0.83 0.93
CA GLN A 108 0.46 -0.24 0.17
C GLN A 108 -0.53 -1.30 -0.31
N ALA A 109 -1.76 -0.88 -0.53
CA ALA A 109 -2.82 -1.64 -1.16
C ALA A 109 -3.38 -0.82 -2.32
N HIS A 110 -3.27 -1.36 -3.53
CA HIS A 110 -3.85 -0.78 -4.74
C HIS A 110 -4.81 -1.78 -5.36
N LEU A 111 -5.97 -1.32 -5.75
CA LEU A 111 -6.95 -2.15 -6.45
C LEU A 111 -7.45 -1.46 -7.72
N THR A 112 -7.92 -2.28 -8.66
CA THR A 112 -8.61 -1.78 -9.85
C THR A 112 -10.00 -1.27 -9.49
N ALA A 113 -10.46 -0.19 -10.15
CA ALA A 113 -11.78 0.41 -9.92
C ALA A 113 -12.92 -0.62 -10.04
N SER A 114 -12.76 -1.65 -10.86
CA SER A 114 -13.71 -2.75 -11.01
C SER A 114 -14.11 -3.42 -9.69
N LEU A 115 -13.21 -3.49 -8.69
CA LEU A 115 -13.52 -4.01 -7.34
C LEU A 115 -14.41 -3.08 -6.50
N LEU A 116 -14.42 -1.78 -6.81
CA LEU A 116 -15.27 -0.78 -6.16
C LEU A 116 -16.57 -0.55 -6.92
N GLN A 117 -16.58 -0.82 -8.23
CA GLN A 117 -17.75 -0.69 -9.11
C GLN A 117 -18.74 -1.85 -8.97
N GLN A 118 -18.41 -2.83 -8.11
CA GLN A 118 -19.24 -4.04 -7.90
C GLN A 118 -19.52 -4.80 -9.19
N GLN A 119 -18.52 -4.86 -10.07
CA GLN A 119 -18.57 -5.66 -11.29
C GLN A 119 -18.26 -7.12 -10.96
N GLY A 120 -19.22 -8.02 -11.21
CA GLY A 120 -19.06 -9.44 -10.89
C GLY A 120 -19.35 -9.76 -9.40
N HIS A 121 -18.83 -10.91 -8.93
CA HIS A 121 -19.15 -11.46 -7.61
C HIS A 121 -18.16 -11.05 -6.50
N LEU A 122 -17.02 -10.46 -6.85
CA LEU A 122 -16.01 -10.07 -5.88
C LEU A 122 -15.90 -8.55 -5.81
N HIS A 123 -15.99 -8.00 -4.62
CA HIS A 123 -15.88 -6.56 -4.39
C HIS A 123 -15.11 -6.21 -3.11
N TYR A 124 -14.55 -5.01 -3.09
CA TYR A 124 -13.85 -4.48 -1.94
C TYR A 124 -14.84 -3.90 -0.93
N VAL A 125 -14.68 -4.28 0.35
CA VAL A 125 -15.44 -3.68 1.45
C VAL A 125 -14.89 -2.30 1.74
N VAL A 126 -15.61 -1.27 1.33
CA VAL A 126 -15.19 0.13 1.47
C VAL A 126 -14.87 0.47 2.92
N GLY A 127 -13.71 1.09 3.14
CA GLY A 127 -13.24 1.48 4.47
C GLY A 127 -12.60 0.36 5.30
N SER A 128 -12.46 -0.86 4.74
CA SER A 128 -11.85 -1.99 5.45
C SER A 128 -10.33 -2.02 5.41
N ALA A 129 -9.69 -1.23 4.53
CA ALA A 129 -8.24 -1.16 4.46
C ALA A 129 -7.68 -0.43 5.69
N GLU A 130 -6.75 -1.08 6.38
CA GLU A 130 -6.08 -0.51 7.55
C GLU A 130 -4.63 -0.96 7.67
N THR A 131 -3.81 -0.14 8.32
CA THR A 131 -2.54 -0.55 8.90
C THR A 131 -2.82 -1.19 10.25
N VAL A 132 -2.51 -2.48 10.38
CA VAL A 132 -2.86 -3.25 11.59
C VAL A 132 -1.86 -2.96 12.70
N CYS A 133 -2.32 -2.35 13.78
CA CYS A 133 -1.54 -2.10 14.98
C CYS A 133 -2.15 -2.88 16.16
N ARG A 134 -1.37 -3.75 16.78
CA ARG A 134 -1.81 -4.54 17.94
C ARG A 134 -0.73 -4.52 19.04
N PRO A 135 -1.09 -4.53 20.33
CA PRO A 135 -0.15 -4.37 21.45
C PRO A 135 1.03 -5.36 21.43
N PHE A 136 0.81 -6.60 20.99
CA PHE A 136 1.84 -7.65 21.09
C PHE A 136 3.02 -7.49 20.10
N PHE A 137 2.86 -6.69 19.04
CA PHE A 137 3.95 -6.40 18.09
C PHE A 137 4.32 -4.92 18.01
N THR A 138 3.97 -4.15 19.04
CA THR A 138 4.28 -2.74 19.13
C THR A 138 5.23 -2.44 20.29
N THR A 139 5.93 -1.31 20.19
CA THR A 139 6.69 -0.71 21.28
C THR A 139 6.50 0.81 21.27
N GLN A 140 6.86 1.46 22.40
CA GLN A 140 6.80 2.90 22.50
C GLN A 140 8.17 3.51 22.19
N LEU A 141 8.17 4.63 21.48
CA LEU A 141 9.37 5.46 21.36
C LEU A 141 9.67 6.17 22.68
N ILE A 142 10.96 6.35 22.99
CA ILE A 142 11.39 7.20 24.09
C ILE A 142 10.91 8.63 23.78
N GLY A 143 10.11 9.20 24.68
CA GLY A 143 9.51 10.53 24.47
C GLY A 143 8.00 10.47 24.12
N GLY A 144 7.43 9.29 23.97
CA GLY A 144 5.99 9.11 23.70
C GLY A 144 5.65 9.18 22.21
N GLY A 145 4.33 9.29 21.92
CA GLY A 145 3.80 9.30 20.56
C GLY A 145 3.03 8.02 20.22
N ALA A 146 2.65 7.86 18.96
CA ALA A 146 1.99 6.66 18.48
C ALA A 146 2.88 5.43 18.65
N PRO A 147 2.30 4.25 19.00
CA PRO A 147 3.05 3.00 19.06
C PRO A 147 3.73 2.71 17.72
N VAL A 148 4.97 2.23 17.76
CA VAL A 148 5.74 1.87 16.55
C VAL A 148 5.93 0.37 16.43
N PRO A 149 6.26 -0.18 15.23
CA PRO A 149 6.57 -1.58 15.08
C PRO A 149 7.70 -2.02 16.02
N TRP A 150 7.50 -3.15 16.69
CA TRP A 150 8.54 -3.74 17.53
C TRP A 150 9.51 -4.51 16.66
N ARG A 151 10.63 -3.86 16.35
CA ARG A 151 11.65 -4.37 15.43
C ARG A 151 12.35 -5.62 15.95
N THR A 152 12.63 -6.55 15.06
CA THR A 152 13.48 -7.71 15.35
C THR A 152 14.91 -7.27 15.67
N TYR A 153 15.43 -6.29 14.91
CA TYR A 153 16.74 -5.72 15.09
C TYR A 153 16.71 -4.20 15.13
N GLY A 154 17.58 -3.59 15.93
CA GLY A 154 17.89 -2.17 15.92
C GLY A 154 19.39 -1.99 15.61
N GLY A 155 19.74 -1.75 14.35
CA GLY A 155 21.11 -1.92 13.87
C GLY A 155 21.55 -3.38 14.00
N ASN A 156 22.69 -3.64 14.67
CA ASN A 156 23.21 -5.00 14.92
C ASN A 156 22.66 -5.66 16.20
N PHE A 157 21.79 -4.98 16.94
CA PHE A 157 21.28 -5.48 18.22
C PHE A 157 19.91 -6.15 18.03
N TYR A 158 19.78 -7.38 18.49
CA TYR A 158 18.50 -8.09 18.56
C TYR A 158 17.60 -7.44 19.59
N ARG A 159 16.36 -7.10 19.21
CA ARG A 159 15.36 -6.40 20.03
C ARG A 159 14.19 -7.28 20.45
N GLY A 160 14.11 -8.48 19.90
CA GLY A 160 13.08 -9.46 20.24
C GLY A 160 11.72 -9.22 19.62
N GLY A 161 11.58 -8.22 18.74
CA GLY A 161 10.32 -7.95 18.04
C GLY A 161 10.14 -8.78 16.77
N TYR A 162 9.08 -8.52 16.05
CA TYR A 162 8.62 -9.33 14.91
C TYR A 162 9.01 -8.73 13.55
N SER A 163 8.83 -7.42 13.38
CA SER A 163 9.05 -6.71 12.12
C SER A 163 9.31 -5.24 12.39
N ASP A 164 9.94 -4.54 11.46
CA ASP A 164 10.04 -3.08 11.46
C ASP A 164 8.90 -2.40 10.69
N HIS A 165 7.97 -3.20 10.16
CA HIS A 165 6.74 -2.74 9.53
C HIS A 165 5.50 -3.26 10.27
N PHE A 166 4.42 -2.49 10.22
CA PHE A 166 3.09 -2.98 10.53
C PHE A 166 2.48 -3.65 9.31
N PRO A 167 1.76 -4.78 9.49
CA PRO A 167 1.02 -5.38 8.39
C PRO A 167 -0.16 -4.49 7.98
N ILE A 168 -0.56 -4.62 6.73
CA ILE A 168 -1.80 -4.03 6.22
C ILE A 168 -2.83 -5.14 5.98
N ARG A 169 -4.11 -4.81 6.05
CA ARG A 169 -5.21 -5.69 5.66
C ARG A 169 -6.30 -4.92 4.95
N LEU A 170 -7.09 -5.63 4.19
CA LEU A 170 -8.37 -5.20 3.63
C LEU A 170 -9.32 -6.39 3.57
N LEU A 171 -10.61 -6.13 3.36
CA LEU A 171 -11.62 -7.16 3.19
C LEU A 171 -12.17 -7.14 1.77
N LEU A 172 -12.34 -8.33 1.22
CA LEU A 172 -13.08 -8.57 -0.01
C LEU A 172 -14.30 -9.42 0.35
N GLU A 173 -15.44 -9.15 -0.27
CA GLU A 173 -16.64 -9.95 -0.18
C GLU A 173 -16.94 -10.61 -1.51
N TYR A 174 -17.49 -11.81 -1.44
CA TYR A 174 -17.94 -12.59 -2.60
C TYR A 174 -19.44 -12.88 -2.47
N GLU A 175 -20.20 -12.49 -3.47
CA GLU A 175 -21.67 -12.73 -3.59
C GLU A 175 -22.01 -13.82 -4.61
#